data_9e9c9dbe9721cafac180eced5d48089e
#
_entry.id   9e9c9dbe9721cafac180eced5d48089e
#
_cell.length_a   1.000
_cell.length_b   1.000
_cell.length_c   1.000
_cell.angle_alpha   90.00
_cell.angle_beta   90.00
_cell.angle_gamma   90.00
#
_symmetry.space_group_name_H-M   'P 1'
#
loop_
_entity.id
_entity.type
_entity.pdbx_description
1 polymer ?
#
loop_
_entity_poly.entity_id
_entity_poly.type
_entity_poly.pdbx_seq_one_letter_code
_entity_poly.pdbx_strand_id
1 'polypeptide(L)'
;MNRIVLATTLLLALPASVPALAQAPAGFKDTSMLRAPVGSRVAIYEFEDMECPACAHAFPIVHAAVEKYKIPLIRRDFPLGPVHPWSFDAAVNARYIQDKISPQVADDYRRAVFANQTAIATKEDLDAFTQKYFQSHGLKMPFVIDPSGLFAAEVRADHTLGERVGLTQTPTIFIVTQKGYVQVTDVTQLYAMLDTAIAQNPAPAPKAKTVAAHN
;
A
#
# COMPACT_ATOMS: atom_id res chain seq x y z
N MET A 1 19.47 68.63 -31.72
CA MET A 1 19.63 67.26 -32.22
C MET A 1 19.51 66.34 -31.00
N ASN A 2 18.28 65.87 -30.66
CA ASN A 2 18.00 64.98 -29.52
C ASN A 2 17.94 63.55 -30.04
N ARG A 3 18.85 62.69 -29.56
CA ARG A 3 18.83 61.23 -29.81
C ARG A 3 18.10 60.58 -28.66
N ILE A 4 16.92 60.05 -28.95
CA ILE A 4 16.15 59.18 -28.03
C ILE A 4 16.70 57.77 -28.16
N VAL A 5 17.30 57.24 -27.07
CA VAL A 5 17.72 55.84 -26.97
C VAL A 5 16.54 55.03 -26.39
N LEU A 6 15.93 54.20 -27.23
CA LEU A 6 14.96 53.20 -26.75
C LEU A 6 15.71 52.02 -26.13
N ALA A 7 15.54 51.83 -24.84
CA ALA A 7 16.02 50.63 -24.15
C ALA A 7 14.96 49.52 -24.28
N THR A 8 15.27 48.50 -25.07
CA THR A 8 14.43 47.29 -25.22
C THR A 8 14.76 46.34 -24.07
N THR A 9 13.86 46.22 -23.09
CA THR A 9 13.95 45.21 -22.02
C THR A 9 13.52 43.87 -22.55
N LEU A 10 14.46 42.94 -22.71
CA LEU A 10 14.23 41.55 -23.06
C LEU A 10 13.83 40.77 -21.79
N LEU A 11 12.55 40.44 -21.64
CA LEU A 11 12.08 39.54 -20.60
C LEU A 11 12.49 38.10 -20.94
N LEU A 12 13.53 37.59 -20.27
CA LEU A 12 13.84 36.15 -20.28
C LEU A 12 12.78 35.40 -19.46
N ALA A 13 11.88 34.72 -20.15
CA ALA A 13 11.00 33.72 -19.52
C ALA A 13 11.80 32.46 -19.17
N LEU A 14 12.07 32.25 -17.89
CA LEU A 14 12.64 30.99 -17.38
C LEU A 14 11.61 29.86 -17.57
N PRO A 15 11.98 28.73 -18.21
CA PRO A 15 11.07 27.59 -18.27
C PRO A 15 10.87 27.04 -16.85
N ALA A 16 9.62 27.01 -16.39
CA ALA A 16 9.24 26.31 -15.16
C ALA A 16 9.51 24.81 -15.35
N SER A 17 10.56 24.32 -14.71
CA SER A 17 10.88 22.89 -14.65
C SER A 17 9.76 22.17 -13.87
N VAL A 18 8.83 21.55 -14.58
CA VAL A 18 7.87 20.63 -13.99
C VAL A 18 8.69 19.44 -13.48
N PRO A 19 8.66 19.11 -12.17
CA PRO A 19 9.34 17.91 -11.71
C PRO A 19 8.71 16.70 -12.41
N ALA A 20 9.49 16.01 -13.23
CA ALA A 20 9.11 14.74 -13.82
C ALA A 20 8.83 13.79 -12.66
N LEU A 21 7.67 13.13 -12.68
CA LEU A 21 7.41 11.95 -11.83
C LEU A 21 8.62 11.03 -11.98
N ALA A 22 9.33 10.82 -10.87
CA ALA A 22 10.53 9.99 -10.88
C ALA A 22 10.21 8.66 -11.54
N GLN A 23 10.93 8.34 -12.60
CA GLN A 23 10.85 7.04 -13.23
C GLN A 23 11.23 5.99 -12.18
N ALA A 24 10.46 4.89 -12.12
CA ALA A 24 10.76 3.78 -11.24
C ALA A 24 12.23 3.36 -11.35
N PRO A 25 12.89 3.05 -10.23
CA PRO A 25 14.25 2.53 -10.28
C PRO A 25 14.32 1.34 -11.23
N ALA A 26 15.34 1.30 -12.08
CA ALA A 26 15.57 0.21 -13.02
C ALA A 26 15.70 -1.11 -12.25
N GLY A 27 14.69 -1.99 -12.34
CA GLY A 27 14.69 -3.27 -11.62
C GLY A 27 13.35 -3.98 -11.57
N PHE A 28 12.23 -3.26 -11.62
CA PHE A 28 10.91 -3.92 -11.63
C PHE A 28 10.56 -4.47 -13.00
N LYS A 29 10.05 -5.71 -13.03
CA LYS A 29 9.78 -6.48 -14.26
C LYS A 29 8.35 -6.26 -14.75
N ASP A 30 7.37 -6.97 -14.16
CA ASP A 30 5.95 -6.83 -14.52
C ASP A 30 5.25 -5.92 -13.51
N THR A 31 5.00 -4.69 -13.91
CA THR A 31 4.34 -3.67 -13.07
C THR A 31 2.91 -3.37 -13.51
N SER A 32 2.35 -4.21 -14.38
CA SER A 32 1.02 -3.98 -14.97
C SER A 32 -0.10 -3.89 -13.93
N MET A 33 0.05 -4.56 -12.77
CA MET A 33 -0.91 -4.52 -11.68
C MET A 33 -0.78 -3.30 -10.77
N LEU A 34 0.34 -2.53 -10.85
CA LEU A 34 0.57 -1.37 -10.00
C LEU A 34 -0.25 -0.17 -10.49
N ARG A 35 -1.57 -0.27 -10.32
CA ARG A 35 -2.55 0.75 -10.70
C ARG A 35 -3.57 0.94 -9.60
N ALA A 36 -4.09 2.15 -9.49
CA ALA A 36 -5.20 2.43 -8.58
C ALA A 36 -6.44 1.64 -9.01
N PRO A 37 -7.27 1.15 -8.08
CA PRO A 37 -8.54 0.51 -8.39
C PRO A 37 -9.46 1.42 -9.21
N VAL A 38 -10.36 0.82 -9.97
CA VAL A 38 -11.37 1.56 -10.74
C VAL A 38 -12.17 2.46 -9.79
N GLY A 39 -12.32 3.71 -10.15
CA GLY A 39 -12.98 4.73 -9.33
C GLY A 39 -12.06 5.45 -8.34
N SER A 40 -10.86 4.94 -8.10
CA SER A 40 -9.86 5.60 -7.25
C SER A 40 -8.82 6.32 -8.09
N ARG A 41 -8.45 7.54 -7.67
CA ARG A 41 -7.44 8.36 -8.36
C ARG A 41 -6.02 8.01 -7.90
N VAL A 42 -5.89 7.77 -6.60
CA VAL A 42 -4.66 7.43 -5.92
C VAL A 42 -4.97 6.29 -4.94
N ALA A 43 -4.06 5.37 -4.80
CA ALA A 43 -4.12 4.31 -3.79
C ALA A 43 -2.70 3.97 -3.31
N ILE A 44 -2.59 3.30 -2.17
CA ILE A 44 -1.36 2.65 -1.73
C ILE A 44 -1.43 1.19 -2.14
N TYR A 45 -0.34 0.69 -2.72
CA TYR A 45 -0.13 -0.73 -3.01
C TYR A 45 1.08 -1.19 -2.21
N GLU A 46 0.88 -2.14 -1.30
CA GLU A 46 1.88 -2.58 -0.34
C GLU A 46 2.07 -4.09 -0.41
N PHE A 47 3.34 -4.50 -0.48
CA PHE A 47 3.76 -5.87 -0.22
C PHE A 47 4.39 -5.92 1.16
N GLU A 48 3.83 -6.73 2.06
CA GLU A 48 4.25 -6.81 3.45
C GLU A 48 4.54 -8.25 3.88
N ASP A 49 5.33 -8.36 4.93
CA ASP A 49 5.64 -9.61 5.63
C ASP A 49 5.40 -9.39 7.12
N MET A 50 4.54 -10.21 7.72
CA MET A 50 4.11 -10.02 9.11
C MET A 50 5.20 -10.32 10.14
N GLU A 51 6.32 -10.93 9.75
CA GLU A 51 7.50 -11.14 10.59
C GLU A 51 8.59 -10.09 10.38
N CYS A 52 8.46 -9.23 9.34
CA CYS A 52 9.44 -8.21 9.02
C CYS A 52 9.36 -7.00 9.97
N PRO A 53 10.44 -6.65 10.70
CA PRO A 53 10.42 -5.48 11.61
C PRO A 53 10.20 -4.15 10.89
N ALA A 54 10.68 -4.02 9.65
CA ALA A 54 10.46 -2.82 8.85
C ALA A 54 8.98 -2.67 8.46
N CYS A 55 8.25 -3.79 8.24
CA CYS A 55 6.81 -3.78 8.03
C CYS A 55 6.07 -3.36 9.31
N ALA A 56 6.48 -3.84 10.48
CA ALA A 56 5.91 -3.41 11.76
C ALA A 56 6.07 -1.89 11.98
N HIS A 57 7.20 -1.32 11.57
CA HIS A 57 7.42 0.13 11.60
C HIS A 57 6.55 0.88 10.59
N ALA A 58 6.41 0.38 9.37
CA ALA A 58 5.65 1.03 8.31
C ALA A 58 4.12 0.96 8.54
N PHE A 59 3.63 -0.12 9.11
CA PHE A 59 2.21 -0.40 9.27
C PHE A 59 1.39 0.77 9.87
N PRO A 60 1.72 1.35 11.04
CA PRO A 60 0.95 2.45 11.60
C PRO A 60 0.99 3.71 10.72
N ILE A 61 2.10 3.97 10.02
CA ILE A 61 2.27 5.14 9.15
C ILE A 61 1.38 4.99 7.90
N VAL A 62 1.38 3.81 7.27
CA VAL A 62 0.55 3.51 6.10
C VAL A 62 -0.93 3.58 6.46
N HIS A 63 -1.35 2.96 7.56
CA HIS A 63 -2.75 2.98 8.00
C HIS A 63 -3.23 4.40 8.31
N ALA A 64 -2.44 5.20 9.04
CA ALA A 64 -2.78 6.59 9.32
C ALA A 64 -2.88 7.43 8.02
N ALA A 65 -2.04 7.16 7.03
CA ALA A 65 -2.13 7.81 5.71
C ALA A 65 -3.41 7.41 4.97
N VAL A 66 -3.75 6.12 4.94
CA VAL A 66 -5.00 5.62 4.34
C VAL A 66 -6.23 6.30 4.96
N GLU A 67 -6.26 6.39 6.29
CA GLU A 67 -7.35 7.05 7.01
C GLU A 67 -7.42 8.55 6.72
N LYS A 68 -6.27 9.24 6.73
CA LYS A 68 -6.21 10.69 6.48
C LYS A 68 -6.68 11.05 5.09
N TYR A 69 -6.19 10.35 4.06
CA TYR A 69 -6.46 10.68 2.66
C TYR A 69 -7.71 9.99 2.11
N LYS A 70 -8.31 9.07 2.87
CA LYS A 70 -9.48 8.26 2.44
C LYS A 70 -9.24 7.56 1.10
N ILE A 71 -8.05 6.98 0.94
CA ILE A 71 -7.62 6.27 -0.26
C ILE A 71 -7.57 4.75 0.00
N PRO A 72 -7.74 3.92 -1.04
CA PRO A 72 -7.61 2.47 -0.89
C PRO A 72 -6.18 2.05 -0.53
N LEU A 73 -6.08 1.00 0.30
CA LEU A 73 -4.89 0.20 0.50
C LEU A 73 -5.07 -1.16 -0.19
N ILE A 74 -4.20 -1.47 -1.15
CA ILE A 74 -4.11 -2.79 -1.77
C ILE A 74 -2.94 -3.50 -1.10
N ARG A 75 -3.25 -4.40 -0.18
CA ARG A 75 -2.25 -5.18 0.53
C ARG A 75 -2.02 -6.52 -0.15
N ARG A 76 -0.74 -6.92 -0.23
CA ARG A 76 -0.27 -8.21 -0.72
C ARG A 76 0.66 -8.84 0.30
N ASP A 77 0.44 -10.11 0.59
CA ASP A 77 1.31 -10.86 1.48
C ASP A 77 2.55 -11.33 0.71
N PHE A 78 3.73 -10.94 1.19
CA PHE A 78 5.01 -11.33 0.58
C PHE A 78 5.97 -11.89 1.65
N PRO A 79 5.66 -13.07 2.23
CA PRO A 79 6.48 -13.69 3.25
C PRO A 79 7.86 -14.06 2.71
N LEU A 80 8.93 -13.68 3.43
CA LEU A 80 10.32 -13.86 3.01
C LEU A 80 10.89 -15.24 3.36
N GLY A 81 10.02 -16.24 3.55
CA GLY A 81 10.36 -17.66 3.64
C GLY A 81 11.46 -18.01 4.64
N PRO A 82 12.69 -18.34 4.18
CA PRO A 82 13.72 -18.90 5.08
C PRO A 82 14.19 -17.95 6.19
N VAL A 83 14.08 -16.62 5.98
CA VAL A 83 14.51 -15.62 6.98
C VAL A 83 13.39 -15.24 7.93
N HIS A 84 12.14 -15.52 7.56
CA HIS A 84 10.92 -15.24 8.32
C HIS A 84 10.07 -16.53 8.41
N PRO A 85 10.41 -17.47 9.30
CA PRO A 85 9.87 -18.82 9.28
C PRO A 85 8.38 -18.94 9.58
N TRP A 86 7.78 -17.99 10.31
CA TRP A 86 6.34 -18.03 10.63
C TRP A 86 5.50 -17.02 9.86
N SER A 87 6.11 -16.17 9.04
CA SER A 87 5.39 -15.09 8.35
C SER A 87 4.31 -15.60 7.38
N PHE A 88 4.57 -16.74 6.71
CA PHE A 88 3.58 -17.37 5.82
C PHE A 88 2.32 -17.79 6.59
N ASP A 89 2.49 -18.46 7.73
CA ASP A 89 1.36 -18.89 8.55
C ASP A 89 0.60 -17.71 9.16
N ALA A 90 1.30 -16.64 9.56
CA ALA A 90 0.65 -15.41 10.02
C ALA A 90 -0.21 -14.77 8.93
N ALA A 91 0.27 -14.75 7.69
CA ALA A 91 -0.49 -14.27 6.54
C ALA A 91 -1.74 -15.13 6.27
N VAL A 92 -1.61 -16.47 6.33
CA VAL A 92 -2.73 -17.40 6.19
C VAL A 92 -3.78 -17.16 7.28
N ASN A 93 -3.36 -16.99 8.54
CA ASN A 93 -4.26 -16.67 9.66
C ASN A 93 -5.00 -15.34 9.41
N ALA A 94 -4.31 -14.31 8.96
CA ALA A 94 -4.91 -13.02 8.64
C ALA A 94 -5.92 -13.11 7.49
N ARG A 95 -5.65 -13.90 6.43
CA ARG A 95 -6.58 -14.16 5.33
C ARG A 95 -7.83 -14.88 5.80
N TYR A 96 -7.67 -15.91 6.63
CA TYR A 96 -8.80 -16.57 7.26
C TYR A 96 -9.69 -15.59 8.03
N ILE A 97 -9.10 -14.76 8.88
CA ILE A 97 -9.83 -13.77 9.67
C ILE A 97 -10.54 -12.76 8.76
N GLN A 98 -9.87 -12.30 7.69
CA GLN A 98 -10.43 -11.36 6.72
C GLN A 98 -11.70 -11.92 6.05
N ASP A 99 -11.66 -13.19 5.63
CA ASP A 99 -12.74 -13.82 4.86
C ASP A 99 -13.87 -14.36 5.76
N LYS A 100 -13.50 -15.00 6.90
CA LYS A 100 -14.46 -15.71 7.74
C LYS A 100 -15.02 -14.87 8.90
N ILE A 101 -14.39 -13.74 9.22
CA ILE A 101 -14.80 -12.86 10.32
C ILE A 101 -15.08 -11.47 9.78
N SER A 102 -14.04 -10.65 9.54
CA SER A 102 -14.17 -9.37 8.83
C SER A 102 -12.80 -8.80 8.46
N PRO A 103 -12.74 -7.90 7.45
CA PRO A 103 -11.52 -7.17 7.11
C PRO A 103 -10.97 -6.33 8.27
N GLN A 104 -11.83 -5.73 9.10
CA GLN A 104 -11.44 -4.90 10.24
C GLN A 104 -10.74 -5.74 11.32
N VAL A 105 -11.28 -6.92 11.63
CA VAL A 105 -10.65 -7.84 12.61
C VAL A 105 -9.32 -8.36 12.06
N ALA A 106 -9.20 -8.57 10.75
CA ALA A 106 -7.95 -8.98 10.13
C ALA A 106 -6.87 -7.87 10.23
N ASP A 107 -7.25 -6.61 10.05
CA ASP A 107 -6.34 -5.48 10.24
C ASP A 107 -5.90 -5.34 11.70
N ASP A 108 -6.82 -5.55 12.65
CA ASP A 108 -6.49 -5.57 14.08
C ASP A 108 -5.58 -6.75 14.46
N TYR A 109 -5.82 -7.93 13.87
CA TYR A 109 -4.93 -9.07 14.04
C TYR A 109 -3.52 -8.80 13.51
N ARG A 110 -3.38 -8.23 12.30
CA ARG A 110 -2.08 -7.82 11.74
C ARG A 110 -1.37 -6.82 12.65
N ARG A 111 -2.09 -5.81 13.12
CA ARG A 111 -1.59 -4.83 14.10
C ARG A 111 -1.08 -5.50 15.38
N ALA A 112 -1.84 -6.46 15.90
CA ALA A 112 -1.48 -7.19 17.11
C ALA A 112 -0.22 -8.06 16.90
N VAL A 113 -0.10 -8.74 15.75
CA VAL A 113 1.10 -9.52 15.39
C VAL A 113 2.32 -8.59 15.29
N PHE A 114 2.22 -7.50 14.54
CA PHE A 114 3.32 -6.53 14.41
C PHE A 114 3.76 -5.95 15.76
N ALA A 115 2.82 -5.65 16.66
CA ALA A 115 3.13 -5.14 17.99
C ALA A 115 3.80 -6.20 18.91
N ASN A 116 3.70 -7.48 18.58
CA ASN A 116 4.21 -8.58 19.40
C ASN A 116 5.30 -9.41 18.71
N GLN A 117 5.84 -8.96 17.56
CA GLN A 117 6.84 -9.71 16.79
C GLN A 117 8.00 -10.23 17.66
N THR A 118 8.49 -9.42 18.60
CA THR A 118 9.61 -9.80 19.48
C THR A 118 9.28 -10.94 20.46
N ALA A 119 8.00 -11.20 20.69
CA ALA A 119 7.52 -12.29 21.56
C ALA A 119 7.13 -13.54 20.77
N ILE A 120 7.12 -13.46 19.44
CA ILE A 120 6.80 -14.58 18.51
C ILE A 120 8.12 -15.00 17.85
N ALA A 121 8.77 -16.01 18.39
CA ALA A 121 10.06 -16.50 17.88
C ALA A 121 9.91 -17.71 16.96
N THR A 122 8.83 -18.48 17.14
CA THR A 122 8.59 -19.73 16.42
C THR A 122 7.16 -19.77 15.88
N LYS A 123 6.89 -20.77 15.05
CA LYS A 123 5.52 -21.06 14.58
C LYS A 123 4.59 -21.44 15.74
N GLU A 124 5.09 -22.18 16.71
CA GLU A 124 4.37 -22.58 17.92
C GLU A 124 3.99 -21.35 18.76
N ASP A 125 4.88 -20.34 18.84
CA ASP A 125 4.56 -19.07 19.50
C ASP A 125 3.47 -18.31 18.74
N LEU A 126 3.51 -18.31 17.40
CA LEU A 126 2.46 -17.72 16.57
C LEU A 126 1.11 -18.42 16.80
N ASP A 127 1.09 -19.75 16.86
CA ASP A 127 -0.12 -20.53 17.10
C ASP A 127 -0.72 -20.19 18.48
N ALA A 128 0.12 -20.13 19.52
CA ALA A 128 -0.30 -19.75 20.87
C ALA A 128 -0.80 -18.30 20.91
N PHE A 129 -0.10 -17.37 20.22
CA PHE A 129 -0.53 -15.97 20.08
C PHE A 129 -1.90 -15.88 19.39
N THR A 130 -2.06 -16.58 18.27
CA THR A 130 -3.32 -16.58 17.50
C THR A 130 -4.47 -17.12 18.33
N GLN A 131 -4.26 -18.21 19.04
CA GLN A 131 -5.27 -18.78 19.96
C GLN A 131 -5.68 -17.77 21.04
N LYS A 132 -4.70 -17.10 21.67
CA LYS A 132 -4.96 -16.07 22.68
C LYS A 132 -5.69 -14.87 22.09
N TYR A 133 -5.35 -14.45 20.86
CA TYR A 133 -6.04 -13.37 20.15
C TYR A 133 -7.52 -13.71 19.97
N PHE A 134 -7.84 -14.90 19.45
CA PHE A 134 -9.23 -15.35 19.27
C PHE A 134 -9.99 -15.34 20.61
N GLN A 135 -9.41 -15.89 21.67
CA GLN A 135 -10.04 -15.92 22.99
C GLN A 135 -10.33 -14.52 23.54
N SER A 136 -9.35 -13.61 23.48
CA SER A 136 -9.46 -12.26 24.04
C SER A 136 -10.48 -11.39 23.28
N HIS A 137 -10.76 -11.70 22.03
CA HIS A 137 -11.75 -11.01 21.20
C HIS A 137 -13.11 -11.72 21.12
N GLY A 138 -13.30 -12.79 21.90
CA GLY A 138 -14.54 -13.56 21.89
C GLY A 138 -14.83 -14.24 20.55
N LEU A 139 -13.79 -14.51 19.77
CA LEU A 139 -13.90 -15.14 18.46
C LEU A 139 -13.81 -16.66 18.60
N LYS A 140 -14.57 -17.37 17.76
CA LYS A 140 -14.50 -18.83 17.71
C LYS A 140 -13.35 -19.27 16.81
N MET A 141 -12.31 -19.85 17.41
CA MET A 141 -11.20 -20.42 16.63
C MET A 141 -11.61 -21.76 16.02
N PRO A 142 -11.37 -22.01 14.72
CA PRO A 142 -11.62 -23.32 14.12
C PRO A 142 -10.54 -24.32 14.56
N PHE A 143 -10.83 -25.62 14.43
CA PHE A 143 -9.85 -26.67 14.72
C PHE A 143 -8.65 -26.62 13.75
N VAL A 144 -8.91 -26.29 12.48
CA VAL A 144 -7.89 -26.01 11.45
C VAL A 144 -8.28 -24.72 10.74
N ILE A 145 -7.34 -23.76 10.63
CA ILE A 145 -7.62 -22.45 10.03
C ILE A 145 -7.86 -22.56 8.52
N ASP A 146 -7.07 -23.36 7.82
CA ASP A 146 -7.15 -23.49 6.35
C ASP A 146 -7.20 -24.97 5.90
N PRO A 147 -8.28 -25.69 6.17
CA PRO A 147 -8.37 -27.13 5.86
C PRO A 147 -8.36 -27.43 4.36
N SER A 148 -8.73 -26.47 3.53
CA SER A 148 -8.76 -26.60 2.07
C SER A 148 -7.49 -26.09 1.38
N GLY A 149 -6.60 -25.39 2.10
CA GLY A 149 -5.43 -24.71 1.52
C GLY A 149 -5.77 -23.46 0.70
N LEU A 150 -7.01 -22.93 0.83
CA LEU A 150 -7.46 -21.75 0.06
C LEU A 150 -6.65 -20.52 0.40
N PHE A 151 -6.53 -20.18 1.68
CA PHE A 151 -5.81 -18.98 2.12
C PHE A 151 -4.31 -19.10 1.89
N ALA A 152 -3.76 -20.30 2.06
CA ALA A 152 -2.37 -20.60 1.69
C ALA A 152 -2.14 -20.42 0.18
N ALA A 153 -3.10 -20.74 -0.66
CA ALA A 153 -3.02 -20.51 -2.11
C ALA A 153 -3.07 -19.00 -2.44
N GLU A 154 -3.89 -18.22 -1.75
CA GLU A 154 -3.95 -16.77 -1.91
C GLU A 154 -2.64 -16.09 -1.51
N VAL A 155 -2.03 -16.46 -0.38
CA VAL A 155 -0.73 -15.95 0.05
C VAL A 155 0.36 -16.30 -0.97
N ARG A 156 0.37 -17.54 -1.49
CA ARG A 156 1.31 -17.93 -2.57
C ARG A 156 1.09 -17.14 -3.85
N ALA A 157 -0.16 -16.85 -4.21
CA ALA A 157 -0.47 -16.04 -5.39
C ALA A 157 0.04 -14.60 -5.23
N ASP A 158 -0.09 -14.00 -4.06
CA ASP A 158 0.45 -12.68 -3.76
C ASP A 158 1.99 -12.68 -3.78
N HIS A 159 2.62 -13.72 -3.21
CA HIS A 159 4.08 -13.88 -3.27
C HIS A 159 4.56 -14.00 -4.71
N THR A 160 3.94 -14.88 -5.53
CA THR A 160 4.26 -15.02 -6.96
C THR A 160 4.08 -13.70 -7.71
N LEU A 161 3.06 -12.90 -7.35
CA LEU A 161 2.85 -11.59 -7.92
C LEU A 161 4.03 -10.64 -7.60
N GLY A 162 4.51 -10.63 -6.35
CA GLY A 162 5.68 -9.88 -5.94
C GLY A 162 6.95 -10.31 -6.68
N GLU A 163 7.17 -11.63 -6.88
CA GLU A 163 8.27 -12.15 -7.67
C GLU A 163 8.21 -11.69 -9.14
N ARG A 164 7.01 -11.66 -9.73
CA ARG A 164 6.79 -11.12 -11.09
C ARG A 164 7.11 -9.64 -11.17
N VAL A 165 6.78 -8.86 -10.14
CA VAL A 165 7.20 -7.46 -10.04
C VAL A 165 8.72 -7.35 -9.91
N GLY A 166 9.38 -8.35 -9.35
CA GLY A 166 10.83 -8.38 -9.10
C GLY A 166 11.20 -7.88 -7.71
N LEU A 167 10.32 -8.11 -6.72
CA LEU A 167 10.57 -7.72 -5.34
C LEU A 167 11.60 -8.64 -4.69
N THR A 168 12.39 -8.07 -3.78
CA THR A 168 13.42 -8.79 -3.01
C THR A 168 13.38 -8.46 -1.52
N GLN A 169 12.48 -7.55 -1.11
CA GLN A 169 12.40 -7.07 0.28
C GLN A 169 10.99 -6.59 0.65
N THR A 170 10.72 -6.50 1.93
CA THR A 170 9.51 -5.93 2.52
C THR A 170 9.87 -4.87 3.60
N PRO A 171 9.01 -3.88 3.84
CA PRO A 171 7.87 -3.56 2.99
C PRO A 171 8.31 -3.02 1.63
N THR A 172 7.56 -3.32 0.57
CA THR A 172 7.67 -2.57 -0.68
C THR A 172 6.36 -1.85 -0.92
N ILE A 173 6.41 -0.53 -0.90
CA ILE A 173 5.24 0.35 -0.93
C ILE A 173 5.27 1.16 -2.21
N PHE A 174 4.14 1.23 -2.90
CA PHE A 174 3.92 2.06 -4.07
C PHE A 174 2.73 2.98 -3.84
N ILE A 175 2.85 4.23 -4.26
CA ILE A 175 1.70 5.09 -4.53
C ILE A 175 1.32 4.86 -5.98
N VAL A 176 0.10 4.38 -6.20
CA VAL A 176 -0.40 4.03 -7.53
C VAL A 176 -1.51 4.97 -7.97
N THR A 177 -1.54 5.26 -9.28
CA THR A 177 -2.57 6.06 -9.93
C THR A 177 -3.09 5.33 -11.16
N GLN A 178 -4.06 5.89 -11.89
CA GLN A 178 -4.48 5.34 -13.18
C GLN A 178 -3.38 5.46 -14.26
N LYS A 179 -2.43 6.38 -14.07
CA LYS A 179 -1.38 6.69 -15.06
C LYS A 179 -0.08 5.92 -14.80
N GLY A 180 0.14 5.44 -13.59
CA GLY A 180 1.38 4.77 -13.20
C GLY A 180 1.57 4.72 -11.68
N TYR A 181 2.78 4.48 -11.26
CA TYR A 181 3.14 4.33 -9.86
C TYR A 181 4.44 5.05 -9.54
N VAL A 182 4.67 5.29 -8.25
CA VAL A 182 5.96 5.70 -7.68
C VAL A 182 6.24 4.85 -6.44
N GLN A 183 7.48 4.35 -6.32
CA GLN A 183 7.89 3.61 -5.13
C GLN A 183 8.19 4.57 -3.98
N VAL A 184 7.72 4.20 -2.77
CA VAL A 184 8.08 4.85 -1.51
C VAL A 184 9.30 4.14 -0.96
N THR A 185 10.48 4.72 -1.13
CA THR A 185 11.74 4.14 -0.65
C THR A 185 12.04 4.49 0.81
N ASP A 186 11.40 5.53 1.32
CA ASP A 186 11.45 5.95 2.72
C ASP A 186 10.02 6.25 3.19
N VAL A 187 9.50 5.43 4.11
CA VAL A 187 8.13 5.55 4.59
C VAL A 187 7.85 6.89 5.29
N THR A 188 8.87 7.58 5.79
CA THR A 188 8.72 8.93 6.38
C THR A 188 8.31 9.97 5.34
N GLN A 189 8.57 9.72 4.06
CA GLN A 189 8.18 10.59 2.94
C GLN A 189 6.77 10.30 2.41
N LEU A 190 6.09 9.26 2.91
CA LEU A 190 4.81 8.79 2.38
C LEU A 190 3.78 9.92 2.25
N TYR A 191 3.65 10.75 3.27
CA TYR A 191 2.67 11.85 3.28
C TYR A 191 2.95 12.89 2.20
N ALA A 192 4.20 13.36 2.09
CA ALA A 192 4.59 14.34 1.07
C ALA A 192 4.42 13.80 -0.36
N MET A 193 4.71 12.50 -0.55
CA MET A 193 4.53 11.83 -1.83
C MET A 193 3.04 11.66 -2.17
N LEU A 194 2.18 11.36 -1.18
CA LEU A 194 0.72 11.29 -1.36
C LEU A 194 0.14 12.67 -1.70
N ASP A 195 0.55 13.73 -1.00
CA ASP A 195 0.12 15.09 -1.30
C ASP A 195 0.42 15.44 -2.76
N THR A 196 1.64 15.11 -3.23
CA THR A 196 2.06 15.30 -4.61
C THR A 196 1.20 14.49 -5.59
N ALA A 197 1.02 13.20 -5.32
CA ALA A 197 0.24 12.31 -6.20
C ALA A 197 -1.23 12.76 -6.30
N ILE A 198 -1.84 13.19 -5.19
CA ILE A 198 -3.21 13.68 -5.14
C ILE A 198 -3.35 14.99 -5.93
N ALA A 199 -2.41 15.94 -5.77
CA ALA A 199 -2.40 17.19 -6.50
C ALA A 199 -2.27 16.98 -8.03
N GLN A 200 -1.47 16.01 -8.46
CA GLN A 200 -1.28 15.67 -9.87
C GLN A 200 -2.43 14.85 -10.49
N ASN A 201 -3.33 14.33 -9.66
CA ASN A 201 -4.50 13.58 -10.07
C ASN A 201 -5.78 14.18 -9.48
N PRO A 202 -6.16 15.41 -9.87
CA PRO A 202 -7.33 16.10 -9.32
C PRO A 202 -8.63 15.33 -9.60
N ALA A 203 -9.67 15.56 -8.77
CA ALA A 203 -10.98 15.03 -9.03
C ALA A 203 -11.51 15.57 -10.37
N PRO A 204 -12.27 14.78 -11.15
CA PRO A 204 -12.99 15.32 -12.30
C PRO A 204 -13.87 16.50 -11.85
N ALA A 205 -13.89 17.56 -12.65
CA ALA A 205 -14.80 18.68 -12.38
C ALA A 205 -16.25 18.15 -12.26
N PRO A 206 -17.05 18.65 -11.31
CA PRO A 206 -18.45 18.28 -11.21
C PRO A 206 -19.12 18.49 -12.57
N LYS A 207 -19.78 17.47 -13.11
CA LYS A 207 -20.57 17.64 -14.33
C LYS A 207 -21.60 18.73 -14.04
N ALA A 208 -21.57 19.82 -14.82
CA ALA A 208 -22.58 20.86 -14.74
C ALA A 208 -23.95 20.20 -14.89
N LYS A 209 -24.84 20.38 -13.91
CA LYS A 209 -26.23 19.96 -14.04
C LYS A 209 -26.81 20.79 -15.19
N THR A 210 -27.09 20.15 -16.31
CA THR A 210 -27.88 20.76 -17.39
C THR A 210 -29.26 21.06 -16.81
N VAL A 211 -29.52 22.32 -16.48
CA VAL A 211 -30.88 22.77 -16.15
C VAL A 211 -31.64 22.69 -17.46
N ALA A 212 -32.52 21.70 -17.59
CA ALA A 212 -33.45 21.65 -18.70
C ALA A 212 -34.34 22.89 -18.56
N ALA A 213 -34.23 23.84 -19.51
CA ALA A 213 -35.15 24.91 -19.64
C ALA A 213 -36.50 24.31 -20.09
N HIS A 214 -37.47 24.29 -19.20
CA HIS A 214 -38.86 24.08 -19.59
C HIS A 214 -39.36 25.36 -20.24
N ASN A 215 -39.59 25.28 -21.57
CA ASN A 215 -40.47 26.19 -22.32
C ASN A 215 -41.91 25.71 -22.20
#